data_9963f0a4f31a544c98ea462944cca168
#
_entry.id   9963f0a4f31a544c98ea462944cca168
#
_cell.length_a   1.000
_cell.length_b   1.000
_cell.length_c   1.000
_cell.angle_alpha   90.00
_cell.angle_beta   90.00
_cell.angle_gamma   90.00
#
_symmetry.space_group_name_H-M   'P 1'
#
loop_
_entity.id
_entity.type
_entity.pdbx_description
1 polymer ?
#
loop_
_entity_poly.entity_id
_entity_poly.type
_entity_poly.pdbx_seq_one_letter_code
_entity_poly.pdbx_strand_id
1 'polypeptide(L)'
;MLYGVPLPETDLDAWFAKMNLWGVKRWMPFGTPDQACYQGLHCAARSESAPFLQDAWPGFRQYIDTAATAPHEMRVRKMAGLCRQHGIEFWYHLPFPIFPSLKGEVIQKAAPEFFPSGRFTLDQPRIPELLKAEIRTLKKALPTLRGISLWMTEGTIPGFLNNLAGDEIENNTKWQTPILKAFDEITHELGIKGMFFAHNYLQTVRTHRNVFKMAAGFPRLTVMDDITWPEEDMQHPFLGYLPKADRNLMLASNPVAVNCLLDTEYIGEGVLPSVYPRWWQYNIREAVRSGVKVAMGRVFRWDAGQTDVNFNRMNAHIFTRLCYRPDADVRTLLEEAAKEMFGPHIPVRLVEILWETEPVIKEVTAVNGVDVFDHSRFPRAMYLDVLYTPQNNAMKAVDDMFLHPGTQLYPPLTDELNNYKQWRWQNKTVSQPAQSYIQSKKGAVAWVARVLPEVRILAQQLLPAHRDLFVHGYELLDAAAKGMELFVEAAALHYQWAHAKTINDRRARKSFDRIAAQFRTLANGVPKNPLLYKERMIAFADFLEHDLPRISRLQR
;
A
#
# COMPACT_ATOMS: atom_id res chain seq x y z
N MET A 1 11.01 8.68 -9.52
CA MET A 1 11.07 9.09 -8.11
C MET A 1 11.00 7.86 -7.23
N LEU A 2 11.83 7.74 -6.22
CA LEU A 2 11.62 6.75 -5.17
C LEU A 2 11.17 7.45 -3.88
N TYR A 3 10.38 6.76 -3.08
CA TYR A 3 9.97 7.23 -1.76
C TYR A 3 9.80 6.05 -0.79
N GLY A 4 9.81 6.34 0.49
CA GLY A 4 9.65 5.32 1.51
C GLY A 4 10.25 5.71 2.84
N VAL A 5 10.13 4.82 3.81
CA VAL A 5 10.78 5.00 5.10
C VAL A 5 12.30 4.91 4.89
N PRO A 6 13.07 5.85 5.41
CA PRO A 6 14.51 5.83 5.23
C PRO A 6 15.14 4.66 6.00
N LEU A 7 16.18 4.08 5.41
CA LEU A 7 17.03 3.07 6.06
C LEU A 7 17.67 3.62 7.37
N PRO A 8 18.21 2.75 8.22
CA PRO A 8 19.02 3.15 9.38
C PRO A 8 20.08 4.18 9.02
N GLU A 9 20.40 5.10 9.92
CA GLU A 9 21.31 6.23 9.63
C GLU A 9 22.70 5.84 9.13
N THR A 10 23.17 4.67 9.52
CA THR A 10 24.49 4.12 9.14
C THR A 10 24.59 3.87 7.63
N ASP A 11 23.47 3.61 6.97
CA ASP A 11 23.46 3.15 5.59
C ASP A 11 22.89 4.18 4.58
N LEU A 12 22.50 5.37 5.08
CA LEU A 12 21.88 6.39 4.24
C LEU A 12 22.76 6.84 3.07
N ASP A 13 24.06 7.07 3.31
CA ASP A 13 24.96 7.53 2.25
C ASP A 13 25.13 6.47 1.16
N ALA A 14 25.35 5.22 1.55
CA ALA A 14 25.44 4.10 0.62
C ALA A 14 24.12 3.92 -0.17
N TRP A 15 22.97 4.12 0.47
CA TRP A 15 21.67 4.08 -0.18
C TRP A 15 21.50 5.18 -1.23
N PHE A 16 21.86 6.44 -0.89
CA PHE A 16 21.77 7.54 -1.85
C PHE A 16 22.77 7.39 -3.01
N ALA A 17 23.98 6.88 -2.74
CA ALA A 17 24.93 6.53 -3.78
C ALA A 17 24.35 5.48 -4.74
N LYS A 18 23.73 4.43 -4.20
CA LYS A 18 23.06 3.39 -4.98
C LYS A 18 21.89 3.94 -5.79
N MET A 19 21.03 4.76 -5.21
CA MET A 19 19.95 5.41 -5.94
C MET A 19 20.46 6.25 -7.11
N ASN A 20 21.56 6.97 -6.95
CA ASN A 20 22.19 7.72 -8.04
C ASN A 20 22.68 6.80 -9.15
N LEU A 21 23.31 5.65 -8.82
CA LEU A 21 23.72 4.63 -9.80
C LEU A 21 22.54 4.03 -10.57
N TRP A 22 21.39 3.90 -9.92
CA TRP A 22 20.15 3.48 -10.57
C TRP A 22 19.49 4.56 -11.42
N GLY A 23 19.99 5.81 -11.36
CA GLY A 23 19.46 6.96 -12.09
C GLY A 23 18.25 7.61 -11.44
N VAL A 24 18.00 7.38 -10.15
CA VAL A 24 16.92 8.03 -9.40
C VAL A 24 17.14 9.52 -9.38
N LYS A 25 16.14 10.31 -9.81
CA LYS A 25 16.22 11.78 -9.87
C LYS A 25 15.61 12.47 -8.66
N ARG A 26 14.75 11.79 -7.90
CA ARG A 26 13.99 12.38 -6.79
C ARG A 26 13.86 11.37 -5.67
N TRP A 27 14.03 11.84 -4.45
CA TRP A 27 13.76 11.09 -3.23
C TRP A 27 12.81 11.87 -2.32
N MET A 28 11.88 11.14 -1.71
CA MET A 28 10.91 11.66 -0.75
C MET A 28 10.81 10.71 0.44
N PRO A 29 11.20 11.13 1.66
CA PRO A 29 10.94 10.32 2.84
C PRO A 29 9.42 10.24 3.11
N PHE A 30 8.96 9.06 3.48
CA PHE A 30 7.58 8.78 3.81
C PHE A 30 7.53 8.16 5.21
N GLY A 31 7.12 8.95 6.19
CA GLY A 31 7.05 8.53 7.59
C GLY A 31 8.41 8.43 8.30
N THR A 32 8.37 8.20 9.59
CA THR A 32 9.53 7.85 10.42
C THR A 32 9.46 6.38 10.82
N PRO A 33 10.60 5.68 10.97
CA PRO A 33 10.64 4.34 11.53
C PRO A 33 10.47 4.40 13.06
N ASP A 34 9.36 4.91 13.56
CA ASP A 34 9.07 4.90 14.98
C ASP A 34 8.22 3.67 15.30
N GLN A 35 8.80 2.76 16.10
CA GLN A 35 8.15 1.50 16.51
C GLN A 35 6.80 1.71 17.24
N ALA A 36 6.52 2.90 17.75
CA ALA A 36 5.24 3.23 18.36
C ALA A 36 4.05 3.21 17.40
N CYS A 37 4.31 3.18 16.10
CA CYS A 37 3.31 3.10 15.05
C CYS A 37 2.68 1.71 14.87
N TYR A 38 3.27 0.66 15.39
CA TYR A 38 2.83 -0.72 15.19
C TYR A 38 1.52 -1.12 15.89
N GLN A 39 0.93 -0.25 16.69
CA GLN A 39 -0.29 -0.58 17.44
C GLN A 39 -1.59 -0.27 16.70
N GLY A 40 -1.61 -0.30 15.39
CA GLY A 40 -2.85 -0.36 14.62
C GLY A 40 -3.39 0.95 14.06
N LEU A 41 -2.62 2.03 14.07
CA LEU A 41 -2.96 3.30 13.44
C LEU A 41 -1.93 3.60 12.34
N HIS A 42 -2.40 3.98 11.16
CA HIS A 42 -1.56 4.31 10.02
C HIS A 42 -0.48 5.34 10.36
N CYS A 43 0.75 4.94 10.21
CA CYS A 43 1.92 5.64 10.77
C CYS A 43 2.45 6.80 9.95
N ALA A 44 1.84 7.10 8.83
CA ALA A 44 2.01 8.39 8.18
C ALA A 44 1.79 9.58 9.15
N ALA A 45 1.38 9.26 10.33
CA ALA A 45 0.77 10.15 11.29
C ALA A 45 1.71 10.93 12.20
N ARG A 46 2.89 10.48 12.48
CA ARG A 46 3.85 11.34 13.17
C ARG A 46 4.59 12.15 12.12
N SER A 47 3.94 13.24 11.71
CA SER A 47 4.48 14.08 10.68
C SER A 47 5.84 14.62 11.14
N GLU A 48 6.88 14.26 10.40
CA GLU A 48 8.21 14.84 10.51
C GLU A 48 8.18 16.36 10.34
N SER A 49 7.02 16.92 9.95
CA SER A 49 6.83 18.35 9.85
C SER A 49 6.69 19.05 11.21
N ALA A 50 6.36 18.34 12.30
CA ALA A 50 6.23 18.97 13.61
C ALA A 50 7.46 19.79 14.04
N PRO A 51 8.71 19.34 13.84
CA PRO A 51 9.90 20.14 14.17
C PRO A 51 9.96 21.44 13.40
N PHE A 52 9.45 21.45 12.17
CA PHE A 52 9.49 22.62 11.29
C PHE A 52 8.30 23.56 11.47
N LEU A 53 7.27 23.16 12.25
CA LEU A 53 6.08 23.97 12.48
C LEU A 53 6.30 25.11 13.48
N GLN A 54 7.33 25.05 14.31
CA GLN A 54 7.52 25.95 15.46
C GLN A 54 7.36 27.44 15.12
N ASP A 55 7.70 27.83 13.90
CA ASP A 55 7.61 29.21 13.39
C ASP A 55 6.48 29.39 12.36
N ALA A 56 5.71 28.34 12.07
CA ALA A 56 4.65 28.41 11.07
C ALA A 56 3.39 29.12 11.54
N TRP A 57 3.13 29.11 12.84
CA TRP A 57 1.91 29.70 13.39
C TRP A 57 2.16 30.29 14.78
N PRO A 58 1.53 31.43 15.11
CA PRO A 58 1.63 32.03 16.44
C PRO A 58 1.29 31.01 17.53
N GLY A 59 2.15 30.88 18.53
CA GLY A 59 1.94 30.00 19.66
C GLY A 59 2.38 28.54 19.47
N PHE A 60 2.73 28.08 18.27
CA PHE A 60 3.15 26.69 18.08
C PHE A 60 4.40 26.33 18.86
N ARG A 61 5.39 27.22 18.90
CA ARG A 61 6.67 26.98 19.59
C ARG A 61 6.53 26.55 21.06
N GLN A 62 5.57 27.10 21.77
CA GLN A 62 5.34 26.75 23.19
C GLN A 62 4.82 25.32 23.43
N TYR A 63 4.28 24.68 22.37
CA TYR A 63 3.72 23.34 22.45
C TYR A 63 4.58 22.29 21.75
N ILE A 64 5.69 22.70 21.16
CA ILE A 64 6.63 21.78 20.49
C ILE A 64 7.76 21.48 21.46
N ASP A 65 7.88 20.23 21.86
CA ASP A 65 9.07 19.75 22.56
C ASP A 65 10.23 19.65 21.56
N THR A 66 11.06 20.69 21.56
CA THR A 66 12.21 20.79 20.64
C THR A 66 13.25 19.71 20.91
N ALA A 67 13.38 19.21 22.15
CA ALA A 67 14.30 18.12 22.47
C ALA A 67 13.80 16.79 21.86
N ALA A 68 12.50 16.53 21.92
CA ALA A 68 11.90 15.34 21.33
C ALA A 68 11.90 15.37 19.79
N THR A 69 11.79 16.56 19.18
CA THR A 69 11.69 16.69 17.71
C THR A 69 13.06 16.90 17.02
N ALA A 70 14.09 17.35 17.74
CA ALA A 70 15.41 17.64 17.18
C ALA A 70 16.07 16.44 16.44
N PRO A 71 15.98 15.19 16.90
CA PRO A 71 16.53 14.06 16.15
C PRO A 71 15.89 13.88 14.77
N HIS A 72 14.58 14.10 14.67
CA HIS A 72 13.85 14.02 13.40
C HIS A 72 14.27 15.13 12.45
N GLU A 73 14.38 16.35 12.96
CA GLU A 73 14.87 17.49 12.17
C GLU A 73 16.28 17.26 11.63
N MET A 74 17.20 16.79 12.48
CA MET A 74 18.57 16.48 12.07
C MET A 74 18.60 15.41 10.99
N ARG A 75 17.80 14.36 11.13
CA ARG A 75 17.70 13.29 10.14
C ARG A 75 17.20 13.77 8.79
N VAL A 76 16.12 14.58 8.78
CA VAL A 76 15.58 15.14 7.54
C VAL A 76 16.61 16.06 6.86
N ARG A 77 17.31 16.91 7.63
CA ARG A 77 18.39 17.76 7.12
C ARG A 77 19.54 16.95 6.55
N LYS A 78 19.94 15.84 7.21
CA LYS A 78 20.96 14.92 6.72
C LYS A 78 20.54 14.30 5.38
N MET A 79 19.32 13.79 5.28
CA MET A 79 18.80 13.25 4.02
C MET A 79 18.78 14.29 2.89
N ALA A 80 18.34 15.51 3.17
CA ALA A 80 18.35 16.59 2.19
C ALA A 80 19.78 16.96 1.74
N GLY A 81 20.74 16.90 2.65
CA GLY A 81 22.17 17.07 2.37
C GLY A 81 22.73 15.97 1.47
N LEU A 82 22.46 14.72 1.79
CA LEU A 82 22.89 13.56 1.00
C LEU A 82 22.23 13.55 -0.39
N CYS A 83 20.94 13.89 -0.50
CA CYS A 83 20.30 14.05 -1.80
C CYS A 83 21.07 15.04 -2.67
N ARG A 84 21.43 16.22 -2.13
CA ARG A 84 22.22 17.21 -2.86
C ARG A 84 23.60 16.68 -3.26
N GLN A 85 24.29 15.98 -2.35
CA GLN A 85 25.61 15.38 -2.59
C GLN A 85 25.57 14.40 -3.76
N HIS A 86 24.51 13.57 -3.84
CA HIS A 86 24.34 12.55 -4.87
C HIS A 86 23.55 13.05 -6.10
N GLY A 87 23.29 14.36 -6.24
CA GLY A 87 22.57 14.91 -7.40
C GLY A 87 21.09 14.50 -7.49
N ILE A 88 20.47 14.18 -6.36
CA ILE A 88 19.07 13.78 -6.23
C ILE A 88 18.26 14.97 -5.71
N GLU A 89 17.12 15.28 -6.32
CA GLU A 89 16.17 16.28 -5.81
C GLU A 89 15.54 15.76 -4.51
N PHE A 90 15.63 16.51 -3.43
CA PHE A 90 14.93 16.24 -2.18
C PHE A 90 13.50 16.78 -2.25
N TRP A 91 12.53 15.90 -2.01
CA TRP A 91 11.11 16.20 -1.89
C TRP A 91 10.65 15.95 -0.46
N TYR A 92 9.54 16.57 -0.07
CA TYR A 92 8.94 16.39 1.24
C TYR A 92 7.51 15.89 1.13
N HIS A 93 7.16 14.87 1.89
CA HIS A 93 5.78 14.40 2.01
C HIS A 93 5.09 15.15 3.12
N LEU A 94 4.03 15.90 2.78
CA LEU A 94 3.28 16.74 3.69
C LEU A 94 1.86 16.20 3.86
N PRO A 95 1.61 15.44 4.93
CA PRO A 95 0.24 15.11 5.32
C PRO A 95 -0.45 16.37 5.82
N PHE A 96 -1.61 16.69 5.25
CA PHE A 96 -2.37 17.88 5.61
C PHE A 96 -3.88 17.61 5.51
N PRO A 97 -4.72 18.15 6.38
CA PRO A 97 -4.37 19.11 7.41
C PRO A 97 -3.79 18.48 8.68
N ILE A 98 -4.25 17.31 9.12
CA ILE A 98 -3.80 16.74 10.39
C ILE A 98 -3.99 15.22 10.41
N PHE A 99 -2.93 14.54 10.88
CA PHE A 99 -3.06 13.19 11.42
C PHE A 99 -3.16 13.22 12.95
N PRO A 100 -3.71 12.21 13.62
CA PRO A 100 -3.63 12.04 15.07
C PRO A 100 -2.16 11.81 15.45
N SER A 101 -1.43 12.90 15.67
CA SER A 101 0.02 12.93 15.83
C SER A 101 0.41 14.14 16.66
N LEU A 102 1.67 14.22 17.03
CA LEU A 102 2.25 15.38 17.69
C LEU A 102 1.87 16.70 16.98
N LYS A 103 1.86 16.71 15.65
CA LYS A 103 1.41 17.87 14.86
C LYS A 103 -0.05 18.24 15.16
N GLY A 104 -0.96 17.25 15.17
CA GLY A 104 -2.37 17.46 15.50
C GLY A 104 -2.58 18.01 16.89
N GLU A 105 -1.85 17.47 17.87
CA GLU A 105 -1.90 17.96 19.26
C GLU A 105 -1.42 19.40 19.38
N VAL A 106 -0.34 19.75 18.68
CA VAL A 106 0.20 21.12 18.67
C VAL A 106 -0.82 22.09 18.09
N ILE A 107 -1.44 21.76 16.95
CA ILE A 107 -2.44 22.61 16.31
C ILE A 107 -3.68 22.75 17.20
N GLN A 108 -4.14 21.66 17.82
CA GLN A 108 -5.30 21.69 18.71
C GLN A 108 -5.07 22.62 19.93
N LYS A 109 -3.87 22.62 20.47
CA LYS A 109 -3.51 23.47 21.63
C LYS A 109 -3.28 24.93 21.22
N ALA A 110 -2.62 25.16 20.10
CA ALA A 110 -2.19 26.50 19.66
C ALA A 110 -3.26 27.24 18.83
N ALA A 111 -4.17 26.52 18.20
CA ALA A 111 -5.23 27.05 17.34
C ALA A 111 -6.54 26.28 17.56
N PRO A 112 -7.13 26.35 18.78
CA PRO A 112 -8.34 25.61 19.14
C PRO A 112 -9.54 25.98 18.27
N GLU A 113 -9.51 27.13 17.62
CA GLU A 113 -10.55 27.57 16.67
C GLU A 113 -10.75 26.61 15.51
N PHE A 114 -9.73 25.79 15.17
CA PHE A 114 -9.85 24.75 14.15
C PHE A 114 -10.55 23.47 14.66
N PHE A 115 -10.86 23.41 15.95
CA PHE A 115 -11.44 22.25 16.60
C PHE A 115 -12.74 22.58 17.35
N PRO A 116 -13.75 23.17 16.74
CA PRO A 116 -15.02 23.40 17.41
C PRO A 116 -15.57 22.07 17.94
N SER A 117 -15.94 22.05 19.20
CA SER A 117 -16.40 20.84 19.91
C SER A 117 -15.37 19.68 19.92
N GLY A 118 -14.07 20.02 19.90
CA GLY A 118 -12.98 19.05 19.93
C GLY A 118 -12.74 18.31 18.61
N ARG A 119 -13.41 18.70 17.53
CA ARG A 119 -13.24 18.13 16.19
C ARG A 119 -12.66 19.16 15.24
N PHE A 120 -11.72 18.71 14.42
CA PHE A 120 -11.15 19.55 13.38
C PHE A 120 -12.17 19.81 12.28
N THR A 121 -12.26 21.06 11.81
CA THR A 121 -13.14 21.45 10.71
C THR A 121 -12.33 22.01 9.55
N LEU A 122 -12.53 21.43 8.37
CA LEU A 122 -11.77 21.74 7.16
C LEU A 122 -12.26 22.98 6.42
N ASP A 123 -13.45 23.43 6.69
CA ASP A 123 -14.08 24.60 6.08
C ASP A 123 -13.68 25.93 6.73
N GLN A 124 -12.75 25.89 7.69
CA GLN A 124 -12.22 27.10 8.32
C GLN A 124 -11.39 27.93 7.30
N PRO A 125 -11.73 29.21 7.13
CA PRO A 125 -11.05 30.07 6.12
C PRO A 125 -9.55 30.18 6.30
N ARG A 126 -9.03 29.98 7.50
CA ARG A 126 -7.60 30.08 7.84
C ARG A 126 -6.79 28.81 7.57
N ILE A 127 -7.43 27.69 7.19
CA ILE A 127 -6.73 26.45 6.87
C ILE A 127 -5.73 26.62 5.69
N PRO A 128 -6.11 27.29 4.57
CA PRO A 128 -5.17 27.58 3.50
C PRO A 128 -3.98 28.45 3.94
N GLU A 129 -4.18 29.37 4.91
CA GLU A 129 -3.10 30.20 5.45
C GLU A 129 -2.11 29.36 6.27
N LEU A 130 -2.62 28.43 7.08
CA LEU A 130 -1.79 27.50 7.84
C LEU A 130 -0.91 26.67 6.89
N LEU A 131 -1.47 26.12 5.80
CA LEU A 131 -0.70 25.39 4.80
C LEU A 131 0.41 26.23 4.19
N LYS A 132 0.11 27.46 3.77
CA LYS A 132 1.12 28.38 3.21
C LYS A 132 2.24 28.68 4.22
N ALA A 133 1.89 28.92 5.47
CA ALA A 133 2.86 29.19 6.54
C ALA A 133 3.75 27.98 6.82
N GLU A 134 3.18 26.79 6.86
CA GLU A 134 3.91 25.53 7.04
C GLU A 134 4.90 25.30 5.91
N ILE A 135 4.49 25.46 4.65
CA ILE A 135 5.36 25.28 3.49
C ILE A 135 6.49 26.32 3.45
N ARG A 136 6.23 27.60 3.79
CA ARG A 136 7.29 28.62 3.90
C ARG A 136 8.33 28.24 4.96
N THR A 137 7.86 27.74 6.11
CA THR A 137 8.74 27.32 7.20
C THR A 137 9.59 26.13 6.79
N LEU A 138 9.00 25.13 6.14
CA LEU A 138 9.72 23.98 5.58
C LEU A 138 10.79 24.44 4.57
N LYS A 139 10.45 25.33 3.63
CA LYS A 139 11.40 25.82 2.64
C LYS A 139 12.53 26.62 3.27
N LYS A 140 12.25 27.43 4.30
CA LYS A 140 13.27 28.15 5.08
C LYS A 140 14.20 27.17 5.79
N ALA A 141 13.65 26.14 6.42
CA ALA A 141 14.41 25.13 7.16
C ALA A 141 15.21 24.20 6.24
N LEU A 142 14.72 23.94 5.04
CA LEU A 142 15.28 23.05 4.03
C LEU A 142 15.49 23.81 2.70
N PRO A 143 16.53 24.65 2.58
CA PRO A 143 16.74 25.48 1.37
C PRO A 143 16.88 24.67 0.08
N THR A 144 17.37 23.42 0.18
CA THR A 144 17.53 22.50 -0.97
C THR A 144 16.25 21.79 -1.38
N LEU A 145 15.14 21.98 -0.66
CA LEU A 145 13.83 21.43 -0.99
C LEU A 145 13.41 21.80 -2.42
N ARG A 146 13.10 20.80 -3.25
CA ARG A 146 12.74 20.95 -4.66
C ARG A 146 11.27 20.70 -4.94
N GLY A 147 10.57 20.00 -4.06
CA GLY A 147 9.14 19.75 -4.20
C GLY A 147 8.49 19.27 -2.92
N ILE A 148 7.17 19.34 -2.92
CA ILE A 148 6.31 18.87 -1.85
C ILE A 148 5.23 18.00 -2.46
N SER A 149 4.95 16.85 -1.81
CA SER A 149 3.77 16.04 -2.03
C SER A 149 2.75 16.34 -0.94
N LEU A 150 1.61 16.88 -1.33
CA LEU A 150 0.50 17.17 -0.43
C LEU A 150 -0.46 15.99 -0.40
N TRP A 151 -0.67 15.43 0.77
CA TRP A 151 -1.57 14.30 1.02
C TRP A 151 -2.71 14.71 1.96
N MET A 152 -3.96 14.61 1.49
CA MET A 152 -5.09 15.23 2.21
C MET A 152 -6.10 14.25 2.81
N THR A 153 -6.05 12.97 2.53
CA THR A 153 -7.25 12.15 2.76
C THR A 153 -7.08 10.89 3.61
N GLU A 154 -5.98 10.18 3.57
CA GLU A 154 -5.87 8.92 4.29
C GLU A 154 -5.72 9.12 5.81
N GLY A 155 -6.67 8.64 6.58
CA GLY A 155 -6.57 8.58 8.05
C GLY A 155 -6.43 9.94 8.75
N THR A 156 -6.64 11.04 8.04
CA THR A 156 -6.33 12.38 8.54
C THR A 156 -7.20 12.82 9.69
N ILE A 157 -8.42 12.29 9.80
CA ILE A 157 -9.34 12.72 10.86
C ILE A 157 -10.18 11.53 11.32
N PRO A 158 -9.89 10.98 12.51
CA PRO A 158 -10.79 10.02 13.12
C PRO A 158 -12.20 10.58 13.22
N GLY A 159 -13.18 9.92 12.62
CA GLY A 159 -14.57 10.36 12.61
C GLY A 159 -14.98 11.26 11.45
N PHE A 160 -14.05 11.81 10.65
CA PHE A 160 -14.41 12.60 9.47
C PHE A 160 -14.91 11.69 8.34
N LEU A 161 -14.21 10.60 8.08
CA LEU A 161 -14.65 9.60 7.10
C LEU A 161 -15.94 8.89 7.51
N ASN A 162 -16.23 8.80 8.81
CA ASN A 162 -17.44 8.18 9.33
C ASN A 162 -18.72 9.01 9.09
N ASN A 163 -18.59 10.28 8.72
CA ASN A 163 -19.72 11.19 8.50
C ASN A 163 -19.92 11.55 7.02
N LEU A 164 -19.17 10.96 6.09
CA LEU A 164 -19.34 11.22 4.67
C LEU A 164 -20.53 10.43 4.12
N ALA A 165 -21.73 10.90 4.34
CA ALA A 165 -22.91 10.48 3.57
C ALA A 165 -22.75 10.90 2.08
N GLY A 166 -23.47 10.24 1.17
CA GLY A 166 -23.27 10.39 -0.29
C GLY A 166 -23.17 11.82 -0.83
N ASP A 167 -23.87 12.80 -0.21
CA ASP A 167 -23.82 14.21 -0.61
C ASP A 167 -22.54 14.92 -0.14
N GLU A 168 -21.88 14.41 0.88
CA GLU A 168 -20.63 15.00 1.40
C GLU A 168 -19.42 14.70 0.53
N ILE A 169 -19.48 13.67 -0.32
CA ILE A 169 -18.44 13.38 -1.31
C ILE A 169 -18.34 14.53 -2.33
N GLU A 170 -19.46 15.13 -2.74
CA GLU A 170 -19.48 16.34 -3.57
C GLU A 170 -18.98 17.57 -2.80
N ASN A 171 -19.28 17.64 -1.52
CA ASN A 171 -18.78 18.69 -0.64
C ASN A 171 -17.29 18.62 -0.38
N ASN A 172 -16.65 17.44 -0.49
CA ASN A 172 -15.20 17.30 -0.29
C ASN A 172 -14.39 18.16 -1.25
N THR A 173 -14.78 18.28 -2.51
CA THR A 173 -14.11 19.16 -3.45
C THR A 173 -14.25 20.63 -3.07
N LYS A 174 -15.32 20.99 -2.35
CA LYS A 174 -15.57 22.36 -1.91
C LYS A 174 -14.52 22.84 -0.88
N TRP A 175 -14.19 22.01 0.11
CA TRP A 175 -13.17 22.39 1.10
C TRP A 175 -11.73 22.08 0.61
N GLN A 176 -11.53 21.08 -0.24
CA GLN A 176 -10.23 20.76 -0.81
C GLN A 176 -9.75 21.83 -1.81
N THR A 177 -10.65 22.42 -2.58
CA THR A 177 -10.30 23.43 -3.60
C THR A 177 -9.52 24.63 -3.04
N PRO A 178 -9.91 25.28 -1.92
CA PRO A 178 -9.13 26.36 -1.32
C PRO A 178 -7.73 25.91 -0.85
N ILE A 179 -7.61 24.68 -0.37
CA ILE A 179 -6.34 24.10 0.06
C ILE A 179 -5.43 23.88 -1.15
N LEU A 180 -5.94 23.28 -2.24
CA LEU A 180 -5.16 23.08 -3.46
C LEU A 180 -4.77 24.42 -4.11
N LYS A 181 -5.64 25.41 -4.06
CA LYS A 181 -5.32 26.77 -4.53
C LYS A 181 -4.14 27.35 -3.74
N ALA A 182 -4.21 27.28 -2.42
CA ALA A 182 -3.14 27.75 -1.55
C ALA A 182 -1.82 26.98 -1.80
N PHE A 183 -1.93 25.67 -2.03
CA PHE A 183 -0.78 24.83 -2.34
C PHE A 183 -0.13 25.18 -3.68
N ASP A 184 -0.91 25.37 -4.73
CA ASP A 184 -0.42 25.79 -6.05
C ASP A 184 0.23 27.18 -5.99
N GLU A 185 -0.40 28.13 -5.31
CA GLU A 185 0.13 29.49 -5.13
C GLU A 185 1.47 29.48 -4.39
N ILE A 186 1.57 28.82 -3.24
CA ILE A 186 2.78 28.84 -2.41
C ILE A 186 3.93 28.08 -3.05
N THR A 187 3.67 26.95 -3.71
CA THR A 187 4.72 26.21 -4.41
C THR A 187 5.27 27.02 -5.58
N HIS A 188 4.42 27.75 -6.29
CA HIS A 188 4.83 28.67 -7.35
C HIS A 188 5.65 29.85 -6.79
N GLU A 189 5.16 30.50 -5.72
CA GLU A 189 5.86 31.62 -5.06
C GLU A 189 7.29 31.23 -4.65
N LEU A 190 7.46 30.03 -4.11
CA LEU A 190 8.75 29.55 -3.60
C LEU A 190 9.63 28.86 -4.65
N GLY A 191 9.18 28.78 -5.91
CA GLY A 191 9.90 28.12 -7.01
C GLY A 191 10.15 26.62 -6.75
N ILE A 192 9.22 25.94 -6.07
CA ILE A 192 9.27 24.50 -5.84
C ILE A 192 8.13 23.81 -6.59
N LYS A 193 8.28 22.51 -6.82
CA LYS A 193 7.26 21.69 -7.50
C LYS A 193 6.21 21.22 -6.50
N GLY A 194 4.93 21.28 -6.90
CA GLY A 194 3.81 20.73 -6.14
C GLY A 194 3.34 19.40 -6.73
N MET A 195 3.06 18.44 -5.87
CA MET A 195 2.39 17.19 -6.23
C MET A 195 1.22 16.97 -5.30
N PHE A 196 0.04 16.80 -5.88
CA PHE A 196 -1.15 16.42 -5.14
C PHE A 196 -1.32 14.91 -5.14
N PHE A 197 -1.30 14.34 -3.96
CA PHE A 197 -1.51 12.92 -3.75
C PHE A 197 -3.03 12.68 -3.67
N ALA A 198 -3.60 12.22 -4.78
CA ALA A 198 -5.03 11.96 -4.91
C ALA A 198 -5.39 10.60 -4.31
N HIS A 199 -5.11 10.42 -3.02
CA HIS A 199 -5.51 9.24 -2.29
C HIS A 199 -6.91 9.45 -1.69
N ASN A 200 -7.83 8.57 -2.03
CA ASN A 200 -9.19 8.68 -1.55
C ASN A 200 -9.80 7.30 -1.29
N TYR A 201 -10.00 6.97 -0.02
CA TYR A 201 -10.64 5.71 0.37
C TYR A 201 -12.09 5.56 -0.09
N LEU A 202 -12.77 6.68 -0.35
CA LEU A 202 -14.13 6.68 -0.86
C LEU A 202 -14.16 6.41 -2.38
N GLN A 203 -13.47 5.45 -2.81
CA GLN A 203 -13.04 5.15 -4.16
C GLN A 203 -14.19 4.74 -5.08
N THR A 204 -15.01 5.70 -5.41
CA THR A 204 -15.96 5.56 -6.51
C THR A 204 -15.41 6.26 -7.75
N VAL A 205 -15.76 5.81 -8.93
CA VAL A 205 -15.43 6.50 -10.19
C VAL A 205 -15.90 7.97 -10.15
N ARG A 206 -17.03 8.25 -9.51
CA ARG A 206 -17.56 9.61 -9.32
C ARG A 206 -16.64 10.47 -8.47
N THR A 207 -16.13 9.93 -7.35
CA THR A 207 -15.21 10.65 -6.47
C THR A 207 -13.91 10.97 -7.19
N HIS A 208 -13.34 10.01 -7.92
CA HIS A 208 -12.15 10.22 -8.74
C HIS A 208 -12.36 11.31 -9.79
N ARG A 209 -13.46 11.25 -10.51
CA ARG A 209 -13.83 12.25 -11.51
C ARG A 209 -13.89 13.65 -10.89
N ASN A 210 -14.46 13.78 -9.69
CA ASN A 210 -14.55 15.06 -9.00
C ASN A 210 -13.17 15.55 -8.55
N VAL A 211 -12.33 14.67 -8.03
CA VAL A 211 -10.94 15.01 -7.66
C VAL A 211 -10.13 15.45 -8.87
N PHE A 212 -10.25 14.75 -10.01
CA PHE A 212 -9.53 15.13 -11.23
C PHE A 212 -10.05 16.45 -11.84
N LYS A 213 -11.35 16.67 -11.82
CA LYS A 213 -11.94 17.96 -12.24
C LYS A 213 -11.45 19.11 -11.35
N MET A 214 -11.36 18.89 -10.05
CA MET A 214 -10.82 19.88 -9.12
C MET A 214 -9.35 20.13 -9.42
N ALA A 215 -8.53 19.09 -9.54
CA ALA A 215 -7.10 19.20 -9.83
C ALA A 215 -6.81 19.87 -11.18
N ALA A 216 -7.69 19.68 -12.18
CA ALA A 216 -7.58 20.34 -13.49
C ALA A 216 -7.61 21.88 -13.42
N GLY A 217 -8.17 22.44 -12.35
CA GLY A 217 -8.09 23.87 -12.04
C GLY A 217 -6.67 24.35 -11.67
N PHE A 218 -5.73 23.43 -11.43
CA PHE A 218 -4.36 23.72 -10.97
C PHE A 218 -3.33 22.99 -11.85
N PRO A 219 -3.17 23.35 -13.12
CA PRO A 219 -2.39 22.57 -14.11
C PRO A 219 -0.89 22.51 -13.83
N ARG A 220 -0.38 23.33 -12.93
CA ARG A 220 1.04 23.29 -12.49
C ARG A 220 1.31 22.14 -11.53
N LEU A 221 0.29 21.63 -10.84
CA LEU A 221 0.44 20.53 -9.90
C LEU A 221 0.55 19.19 -10.64
N THR A 222 1.49 18.37 -10.23
CA THR A 222 1.48 16.96 -10.60
C THR A 222 0.40 16.26 -9.79
N VAL A 223 -0.47 15.51 -10.43
CA VAL A 223 -1.43 14.65 -9.73
C VAL A 223 -0.83 13.25 -9.63
N MET A 224 -0.65 12.77 -8.42
CA MET A 224 -0.31 11.39 -8.19
C MET A 224 -1.60 10.59 -7.99
N ASP A 225 -1.80 9.61 -8.85
CA ASP A 225 -2.90 8.68 -8.74
C ASP A 225 -2.48 7.50 -7.87
N ASP A 226 -3.02 7.46 -6.66
CA ASP A 226 -2.86 6.35 -5.73
C ASP A 226 -4.04 5.36 -5.77
N ILE A 227 -4.92 5.56 -6.71
CA ILE A 227 -6.20 4.90 -6.80
C ILE A 227 -6.09 3.60 -7.58
N THR A 228 -5.20 3.59 -8.52
CA THR A 228 -4.87 2.41 -9.30
C THR A 228 -3.79 1.63 -8.59
N TRP A 229 -4.10 1.02 -7.49
CA TRP A 229 -3.17 0.22 -6.71
C TRP A 229 -2.68 -0.99 -7.54
N PRO A 230 -1.57 -0.86 -8.28
CA PRO A 230 -1.08 -1.96 -9.11
C PRO A 230 -0.74 -3.19 -8.27
N GLU A 231 -0.38 -2.99 -7.02
CA GLU A 231 -0.04 -4.08 -6.10
C GLU A 231 -1.24 -4.82 -5.54
N GLU A 232 -2.42 -4.21 -5.49
CA GLU A 232 -3.66 -4.89 -5.09
C GLU A 232 -4.29 -5.67 -6.23
N ASP A 233 -3.91 -5.37 -7.47
CA ASP A 233 -4.44 -6.04 -8.63
C ASP A 233 -3.38 -6.27 -9.70
N MET A 234 -2.66 -7.36 -9.55
CA MET A 234 -1.65 -7.79 -10.52
C MET A 234 -2.25 -8.27 -11.86
N GLN A 235 -3.56 -8.16 -12.05
CA GLN A 235 -4.26 -8.55 -13.27
C GLN A 235 -4.56 -7.35 -14.18
N HIS A 236 -4.62 -6.13 -13.63
CA HIS A 236 -5.02 -4.95 -14.38
C HIS A 236 -3.88 -3.93 -14.47
N PRO A 237 -3.73 -3.28 -15.62
CA PRO A 237 -2.71 -2.26 -15.79
C PRO A 237 -3.10 -0.99 -15.04
N PHE A 238 -2.09 -0.20 -14.73
CA PHE A 238 -2.22 1.17 -14.30
C PHE A 238 -3.26 1.94 -15.17
N LEU A 239 -4.16 2.65 -14.52
CA LEU A 239 -5.31 3.34 -15.14
C LEU A 239 -6.32 2.43 -15.88
N GLY A 240 -6.17 1.12 -15.83
CA GLY A 240 -7.06 0.19 -16.55
C GLY A 240 -8.50 0.20 -16.07
N TYR A 241 -8.78 0.65 -14.85
CA TYR A 241 -10.15 0.71 -14.32
C TYR A 241 -10.86 2.01 -14.62
N LEU A 242 -10.15 3.09 -14.91
CA LEU A 242 -10.81 4.35 -15.17
C LEU A 242 -11.51 4.31 -16.53
N PRO A 243 -12.76 4.78 -16.60
CA PRO A 243 -13.41 5.03 -17.88
C PRO A 243 -12.51 5.90 -18.76
N LYS A 244 -12.46 5.61 -20.06
CA LYS A 244 -11.58 6.31 -21.01
C LYS A 244 -11.71 7.84 -20.94
N ALA A 245 -12.92 8.34 -20.74
CA ALA A 245 -13.18 9.79 -20.62
C ALA A 245 -12.50 10.39 -19.38
N ASP A 246 -12.57 9.71 -18.23
CA ASP A 246 -11.99 10.19 -16.97
C ASP A 246 -10.45 10.11 -17.02
N ARG A 247 -9.91 9.04 -17.59
CA ARG A 247 -8.47 8.90 -17.84
C ARG A 247 -7.96 10.02 -18.77
N ASN A 248 -8.66 10.29 -19.85
CA ASN A 248 -8.29 11.37 -20.77
C ASN A 248 -8.35 12.74 -20.09
N LEU A 249 -9.37 13.00 -19.27
CA LEU A 249 -9.48 14.24 -18.50
C LEU A 249 -8.27 14.44 -17.59
N MET A 250 -7.89 13.42 -16.82
CA MET A 250 -6.75 13.48 -15.93
C MET A 250 -5.44 13.77 -16.69
N LEU A 251 -5.18 13.01 -17.74
CA LEU A 251 -3.93 13.12 -18.52
C LEU A 251 -3.80 14.42 -19.31
N ALA A 252 -4.93 15.02 -19.72
CA ALA A 252 -4.94 16.26 -20.47
C ALA A 252 -4.73 17.51 -19.61
N SER A 253 -5.11 17.46 -18.34
CA SER A 253 -5.16 18.64 -17.48
C SER A 253 -3.90 18.85 -16.66
N ASN A 254 -3.26 17.78 -16.17
CA ASN A 254 -2.13 17.83 -15.25
C ASN A 254 -1.00 16.89 -15.69
N PRO A 255 0.26 17.14 -15.31
CA PRO A 255 1.26 16.09 -15.24
C PRO A 255 0.79 15.01 -14.27
N VAL A 256 0.80 13.73 -14.69
CA VAL A 256 0.37 12.60 -13.85
C VAL A 256 1.59 11.83 -13.40
N ALA A 257 1.59 11.43 -12.13
CA ALA A 257 2.52 10.47 -11.56
C ALA A 257 1.80 9.16 -11.27
N VAL A 258 2.38 8.05 -11.68
CA VAL A 258 1.93 6.72 -11.27
C VAL A 258 2.64 6.31 -10.00
N ASN A 259 1.90 5.73 -9.05
CA ASN A 259 2.44 5.14 -7.85
C ASN A 259 2.57 3.62 -7.99
N CYS A 260 3.75 3.09 -7.70
CA CYS A 260 4.05 1.66 -7.68
C CYS A 260 4.60 1.28 -6.31
N LEU A 261 3.95 0.37 -5.61
CA LEU A 261 4.40 -0.08 -4.30
C LEU A 261 5.43 -1.22 -4.46
N LEU A 262 6.68 -0.83 -4.67
CA LEU A 262 7.81 -1.76 -4.85
C LEU A 262 8.15 -2.52 -3.55
N ASP A 263 7.64 -2.03 -2.43
CA ASP A 263 7.70 -2.69 -1.12
C ASP A 263 6.70 -3.84 -0.97
N THR A 264 5.88 -4.06 -2.00
CA THR A 264 4.97 -5.23 -2.11
C THR A 264 4.04 -5.37 -0.90
N GLU A 265 3.47 -4.26 -0.45
CA GLU A 265 2.64 -4.13 0.75
C GLU A 265 1.57 -5.22 0.90
N TYR A 266 0.93 -5.60 -0.19
CA TYR A 266 -0.17 -6.59 -0.19
C TYR A 266 0.27 -7.99 -0.62
N ILE A 267 1.47 -8.10 -1.17
CA ILE A 267 1.93 -9.32 -1.85
C ILE A 267 3.32 -9.81 -1.39
N GLY A 268 3.61 -9.64 -0.10
CA GLY A 268 4.76 -10.25 0.56
C GLY A 268 5.69 -9.35 1.33
N GLU A 269 5.56 -8.00 1.22
CA GLU A 269 6.37 -6.98 1.93
C GLU A 269 7.89 -7.22 1.86
N GLY A 270 8.38 -7.86 0.79
CA GLY A 270 9.79 -8.23 0.66
C GLY A 270 10.25 -9.37 1.56
N VAL A 271 9.36 -9.94 2.37
CA VAL A 271 9.60 -11.12 3.22
C VAL A 271 9.35 -12.41 2.42
N LEU A 272 8.24 -12.46 1.67
CA LEU A 272 8.08 -13.45 0.62
C LEU A 272 9.06 -13.14 -0.53
N PRO A 273 9.40 -14.13 -1.37
CA PRO A 273 10.24 -13.91 -2.54
C PRO A 273 9.48 -13.14 -3.65
N SER A 274 8.94 -11.98 -3.27
CA SER A 274 8.02 -11.14 -4.03
C SER A 274 8.78 -10.20 -4.97
N VAL A 275 9.32 -10.77 -6.06
CA VAL A 275 9.99 -10.03 -7.13
C VAL A 275 9.16 -10.16 -8.41
N TYR A 276 8.76 -9.01 -9.00
CA TYR A 276 7.75 -8.97 -10.06
C TYR A 276 8.24 -8.27 -11.34
N PRO A 277 9.29 -8.77 -12.02
CA PRO A 277 9.89 -8.11 -13.17
C PRO A 277 8.92 -7.91 -14.34
N ARG A 278 8.09 -8.92 -14.65
CA ARG A 278 7.10 -8.85 -15.74
C ARG A 278 5.99 -7.86 -15.44
N TRP A 279 5.54 -7.84 -14.17
CA TRP A 279 4.50 -6.93 -13.72
C TRP A 279 4.93 -5.47 -13.76
N TRP A 280 6.15 -5.17 -13.28
CA TRP A 280 6.67 -3.81 -13.37
C TRP A 280 6.86 -3.36 -14.81
N GLN A 281 7.34 -4.24 -15.69
CA GLN A 281 7.45 -3.91 -17.11
C GLN A 281 6.10 -3.60 -17.74
N TYR A 282 5.09 -4.41 -17.46
CA TYR A 282 3.75 -4.20 -17.96
C TYR A 282 3.19 -2.84 -17.52
N ASN A 283 3.27 -2.52 -16.23
CA ASN A 283 2.79 -1.26 -15.70
C ASN A 283 3.53 -0.04 -16.27
N ILE A 284 4.85 -0.09 -16.35
CA ILE A 284 5.65 1.02 -16.89
C ILE A 284 5.32 1.23 -18.38
N ARG A 285 5.18 0.18 -19.16
CA ARG A 285 4.78 0.28 -20.57
C ARG A 285 3.40 0.92 -20.72
N GLU A 286 2.44 0.51 -19.92
CA GLU A 286 1.09 1.09 -19.96
C GLU A 286 1.10 2.55 -19.50
N ALA A 287 1.83 2.89 -18.47
CA ALA A 287 2.01 4.27 -18.02
C ALA A 287 2.63 5.16 -19.14
N VAL A 288 3.68 4.69 -19.78
CA VAL A 288 4.34 5.40 -20.90
C VAL A 288 3.37 5.59 -22.08
N ARG A 289 2.68 4.53 -22.49
CA ARG A 289 1.67 4.59 -23.58
C ARG A 289 0.53 5.55 -23.26
N SER A 290 0.18 5.66 -21.99
CA SER A 290 -0.86 6.58 -21.51
C SER A 290 -0.37 8.03 -21.39
N GLY A 291 0.91 8.32 -21.62
CA GLY A 291 1.47 9.67 -21.54
C GLY A 291 1.86 10.12 -20.13
N VAL A 292 1.93 9.21 -19.17
CA VAL A 292 2.41 9.49 -17.80
C VAL A 292 3.86 9.98 -17.84
N LYS A 293 4.15 11.02 -17.04
CA LYS A 293 5.46 11.68 -17.05
C LYS A 293 6.34 11.36 -15.84
N VAL A 294 5.75 10.89 -14.76
CA VAL A 294 6.44 10.61 -13.51
C VAL A 294 6.06 9.22 -13.02
N ALA A 295 7.06 8.36 -12.87
CA ALA A 295 6.90 7.09 -12.17
C ALA A 295 7.45 7.25 -10.74
N MET A 296 6.67 6.84 -9.77
CA MET A 296 7.02 6.81 -8.35
C MET A 296 7.06 5.37 -7.87
N GLY A 297 8.05 5.05 -7.05
CA GLY A 297 8.15 3.74 -6.42
C GLY A 297 8.32 3.86 -4.91
N ARG A 298 7.43 3.27 -4.14
CA ARG A 298 7.62 3.10 -2.70
C ARG A 298 8.50 1.88 -2.47
N VAL A 299 9.64 2.09 -1.79
CA VAL A 299 10.66 1.03 -1.69
C VAL A 299 10.74 0.36 -0.33
N PHE A 300 10.26 1.04 0.71
CA PHE A 300 10.31 0.53 2.08
C PHE A 300 9.05 0.91 2.83
N ARG A 301 8.56 -0.03 3.60
CA ARG A 301 7.50 0.12 4.56
C ARG A 301 7.99 -0.29 5.95
N TRP A 302 7.32 0.23 6.97
CA TRP A 302 7.70 0.04 8.39
C TRP A 302 7.33 -1.34 8.97
N ASP A 303 6.45 -2.10 8.31
CA ASP A 303 5.81 -3.28 8.91
C ASP A 303 6.69 -4.53 8.86
N ALA A 304 7.56 -4.68 7.89
CA ALA A 304 8.26 -5.92 7.59
C ALA A 304 9.69 -6.04 8.17
N GLY A 305 10.02 -5.24 9.17
CA GLY A 305 11.37 -5.27 9.75
C GLY A 305 12.43 -4.95 8.69
N GLN A 306 12.63 -3.68 8.41
CA GLN A 306 13.49 -3.20 7.33
C GLN A 306 14.94 -3.56 7.58
N THR A 307 15.34 -4.65 7.01
CA THR A 307 16.74 -5.03 6.91
C THR A 307 17.25 -4.61 5.52
N ASP A 308 18.55 -4.37 5.41
CA ASP A 308 19.22 -4.19 4.12
C ASP A 308 19.03 -5.36 3.17
N VAL A 309 18.56 -6.49 3.67
CA VAL A 309 18.40 -7.75 2.99
C VAL A 309 16.91 -8.04 2.89
N ASN A 310 16.26 -7.58 1.82
CA ASN A 310 14.90 -7.96 1.46
C ASN A 310 14.70 -7.94 -0.06
N PHE A 311 13.69 -8.66 -0.55
CA PHE A 311 13.42 -8.78 -1.98
C PHE A 311 12.98 -7.48 -2.66
N ASN A 312 12.48 -6.49 -1.90
CA ASN A 312 12.03 -5.20 -2.42
C ASN A 312 13.16 -4.40 -3.09
N ARG A 313 14.42 -4.61 -2.69
CA ARG A 313 15.57 -3.98 -3.35
C ARG A 313 15.70 -4.40 -4.80
N MET A 314 15.36 -5.65 -5.12
CA MET A 314 15.35 -6.13 -6.50
C MET A 314 14.25 -5.44 -7.31
N ASN A 315 13.05 -5.30 -6.72
CA ASN A 315 11.96 -4.56 -7.35
C ASN A 315 12.37 -3.10 -7.65
N ALA A 316 13.03 -2.42 -6.71
CA ALA A 316 13.52 -1.06 -6.90
C ALA A 316 14.57 -0.95 -8.01
N HIS A 317 15.51 -1.89 -8.09
CA HIS A 317 16.49 -1.95 -9.18
C HIS A 317 15.80 -2.12 -10.54
N ILE A 318 14.95 -3.14 -10.67
CA ILE A 318 14.24 -3.47 -11.91
C ILE A 318 13.37 -2.29 -12.36
N PHE A 319 12.55 -1.76 -11.46
CA PHE A 319 11.65 -0.64 -11.72
C PHE A 319 12.40 0.60 -12.23
N THR A 320 13.48 0.97 -11.57
CA THR A 320 14.24 2.17 -11.97
C THR A 320 14.86 2.02 -13.34
N ARG A 321 15.35 0.81 -13.72
CA ARG A 321 15.84 0.53 -15.07
C ARG A 321 14.73 0.59 -16.12
N LEU A 322 13.57 0.04 -15.81
CA LEU A 322 12.39 0.07 -16.68
C LEU A 322 11.86 1.49 -16.93
N CYS A 323 11.96 2.39 -15.95
CA CYS A 323 11.59 3.79 -16.14
C CYS A 323 12.39 4.49 -17.25
N TYR A 324 13.62 4.05 -17.53
CA TYR A 324 14.45 4.57 -18.61
C TYR A 324 14.39 3.73 -19.88
N ARG A 325 14.16 2.44 -19.74
CA ARG A 325 14.13 1.46 -20.85
C ARG A 325 12.95 0.52 -20.66
N PRO A 326 11.71 0.97 -20.97
CA PRO A 326 10.50 0.16 -20.75
C PRO A 326 10.51 -1.19 -21.46
N ASP A 327 11.27 -1.29 -22.57
CA ASP A 327 11.36 -2.48 -23.39
C ASP A 327 12.62 -3.32 -23.11
N ALA A 328 13.35 -3.02 -22.02
CA ALA A 328 14.50 -3.84 -21.63
C ALA A 328 14.08 -5.28 -21.36
N ASP A 329 15.00 -6.22 -21.58
CA ASP A 329 14.77 -7.62 -21.22
C ASP A 329 14.72 -7.78 -19.70
N VAL A 330 13.53 -8.06 -19.18
CA VAL A 330 13.28 -8.16 -17.73
C VAL A 330 13.94 -9.38 -17.09
N ARG A 331 14.27 -10.40 -17.89
CA ARG A 331 15.05 -11.54 -17.40
C ARG A 331 16.48 -11.10 -17.07
N THR A 332 17.10 -10.36 -17.96
CA THR A 332 18.41 -9.76 -17.74
C THR A 332 18.39 -8.81 -16.53
N LEU A 333 17.36 -7.96 -16.41
CA LEU A 333 17.24 -7.06 -15.25
C LEU A 333 17.09 -7.81 -13.92
N LEU A 334 16.37 -8.93 -13.91
CA LEU A 334 16.28 -9.80 -12.73
C LEU A 334 17.64 -10.39 -12.35
N GLU A 335 18.39 -10.85 -13.33
CA GLU A 335 19.75 -11.39 -13.12
C GLU A 335 20.72 -10.32 -12.58
N GLU A 336 20.67 -9.11 -13.15
CA GLU A 336 21.46 -7.97 -12.66
C GLU A 336 21.10 -7.62 -11.22
N ALA A 337 19.81 -7.52 -10.89
CA ALA A 337 19.31 -7.23 -9.55
C ALA A 337 19.71 -8.33 -8.55
N ALA A 338 19.62 -9.59 -8.95
CA ALA A 338 20.01 -10.71 -8.12
C ALA A 338 21.53 -10.73 -7.83
N LYS A 339 22.36 -10.46 -8.84
CA LYS A 339 23.82 -10.33 -8.66
C LYS A 339 24.20 -9.14 -7.77
N GLU A 340 23.50 -8.02 -7.92
CA GLU A 340 23.72 -6.84 -7.09
C GLU A 340 23.38 -7.12 -5.63
N MET A 341 22.29 -7.83 -5.37
CA MET A 341 21.81 -8.07 -4.00
C MET A 341 22.53 -9.24 -3.32
N PHE A 342 22.70 -10.35 -4.02
CA PHE A 342 23.18 -11.61 -3.44
C PHE A 342 24.64 -11.93 -3.78
N GLY A 343 25.27 -11.08 -4.56
CA GLY A 343 26.64 -11.25 -5.03
C GLY A 343 26.75 -11.87 -6.42
N PRO A 344 27.93 -11.68 -7.09
CA PRO A 344 28.13 -12.05 -8.49
C PRO A 344 28.03 -13.56 -8.75
N HIS A 345 28.17 -14.37 -7.70
CA HIS A 345 28.18 -15.84 -7.78
C HIS A 345 26.85 -16.47 -7.33
N ILE A 346 25.75 -15.70 -7.30
CA ILE A 346 24.43 -16.30 -7.04
C ILE A 346 24.17 -17.48 -7.99
N PRO A 347 23.71 -18.64 -7.49
CA PRO A 347 23.36 -19.75 -8.35
C PRO A 347 22.30 -19.37 -9.39
N VAL A 348 22.58 -19.64 -10.66
CA VAL A 348 21.66 -19.33 -11.78
C VAL A 348 20.27 -19.91 -11.52
N ARG A 349 20.22 -21.11 -10.96
CA ARG A 349 18.95 -21.78 -10.64
C ARG A 349 18.13 -21.04 -9.59
N LEU A 350 18.73 -20.33 -8.61
CA LEU A 350 17.99 -19.46 -7.69
C LEU A 350 17.32 -18.30 -8.42
N VAL A 351 17.98 -17.71 -9.40
CA VAL A 351 17.40 -16.64 -10.24
C VAL A 351 16.25 -17.18 -11.09
N GLU A 352 16.38 -18.40 -11.62
CA GLU A 352 15.29 -19.06 -12.33
C GLU A 352 14.10 -19.33 -11.43
N ILE A 353 14.32 -19.78 -10.21
CA ILE A 353 13.26 -19.99 -9.23
C ILE A 353 12.57 -18.66 -8.92
N LEU A 354 13.29 -17.56 -8.72
CA LEU A 354 12.68 -16.22 -8.54
C LEU A 354 11.82 -15.82 -9.75
N TRP A 355 12.29 -16.10 -10.97
CA TRP A 355 11.50 -15.86 -12.18
C TRP A 355 10.22 -16.68 -12.23
N GLU A 356 10.28 -17.95 -11.83
CA GLU A 356 9.14 -18.85 -11.78
C GLU A 356 8.16 -18.46 -10.63
N THR A 357 8.65 -17.79 -9.59
CA THR A 357 7.89 -17.45 -8.38
C THR A 357 6.82 -16.37 -8.63
N GLU A 358 7.05 -15.42 -9.54
CA GLU A 358 6.10 -14.33 -9.81
C GLU A 358 4.66 -14.82 -10.07
N PRO A 359 4.40 -15.73 -11.03
CA PRO A 359 3.04 -16.25 -11.24
C PRO A 359 2.51 -17.07 -10.05
N VAL A 360 3.38 -17.73 -9.29
CA VAL A 360 2.96 -18.53 -8.13
C VAL A 360 2.48 -17.64 -6.99
N ILE A 361 3.19 -16.56 -6.68
CA ILE A 361 2.73 -15.62 -5.63
C ILE A 361 1.41 -14.98 -6.03
N LYS A 362 1.25 -14.55 -7.29
CA LYS A 362 -0.04 -14.05 -7.81
C LYS A 362 -1.18 -15.05 -7.58
N GLU A 363 -0.88 -16.33 -7.78
CA GLU A 363 -1.85 -17.37 -7.53
C GLU A 363 -2.09 -17.59 -6.04
N VAL A 364 -1.06 -17.52 -5.20
CA VAL A 364 -1.18 -17.71 -3.75
C VAL A 364 -1.98 -16.57 -3.11
N THR A 365 -1.69 -15.32 -3.43
CA THR A 365 -2.27 -14.15 -2.76
C THR A 365 -3.67 -13.79 -3.25
N ALA A 366 -4.04 -14.21 -4.47
CA ALA A 366 -5.29 -13.83 -5.10
C ALA A 366 -6.30 -14.98 -5.20
N VAL A 367 -7.57 -14.64 -5.18
CA VAL A 367 -8.68 -15.52 -5.53
C VAL A 367 -9.49 -14.86 -6.63
N ASN A 368 -9.73 -15.58 -7.73
CA ASN A 368 -10.42 -15.01 -8.90
C ASN A 368 -9.76 -13.73 -9.44
N GLY A 369 -8.44 -13.63 -9.31
CA GLY A 369 -7.64 -12.48 -9.75
C GLY A 369 -7.81 -11.23 -8.88
N VAL A 370 -8.26 -11.36 -7.65
CA VAL A 370 -8.30 -10.29 -6.66
C VAL A 370 -7.49 -10.71 -5.45
N ASP A 371 -6.53 -9.89 -5.06
CA ASP A 371 -5.76 -10.13 -3.85
C ASP A 371 -6.66 -10.11 -2.62
N VAL A 372 -6.48 -11.14 -1.78
CA VAL A 372 -7.24 -11.33 -0.53
C VAL A 372 -6.35 -11.22 0.70
N PHE A 373 -5.06 -10.99 0.51
CA PHE A 373 -4.12 -10.76 1.61
C PHE A 373 -4.27 -9.33 2.12
N ASP A 374 -4.40 -9.20 3.43
CA ASP A 374 -4.53 -7.94 4.13
C ASP A 374 -3.13 -7.43 4.51
N HIS A 375 -2.56 -6.48 3.76
CA HIS A 375 -1.19 -6.02 3.98
C HIS A 375 -0.21 -7.20 4.10
N SER A 376 -0.21 -8.04 3.10
CA SER A 376 0.55 -9.30 3.04
C SER A 376 0.26 -10.30 4.17
N ARG A 377 -0.68 -10.00 5.06
CA ARG A 377 -1.11 -10.91 6.11
C ARG A 377 -2.13 -11.91 5.57
N PHE A 378 -2.18 -13.09 6.16
CA PHE A 378 -3.15 -14.12 5.77
C PHE A 378 -4.60 -13.58 5.81
N PRO A 379 -5.49 -13.97 4.89
CA PRO A 379 -6.85 -13.45 4.79
C PRO A 379 -7.63 -13.55 6.10
N ARG A 380 -8.50 -12.57 6.34
CA ARG A 380 -9.45 -12.61 7.46
C ARG A 380 -10.64 -13.49 7.12
N ALA A 381 -11.31 -13.97 8.14
CA ALA A 381 -12.50 -14.81 8.02
C ALA A 381 -13.64 -14.18 7.20
N MET A 382 -13.78 -12.86 7.25
CA MET A 382 -14.79 -12.12 6.51
C MET A 382 -14.66 -12.22 4.98
N TYR A 383 -13.50 -12.64 4.47
CA TYR A 383 -13.28 -12.88 3.04
C TYR A 383 -13.84 -14.24 2.54
N LEU A 384 -14.45 -15.07 3.40
CA LEU A 384 -15.01 -16.36 2.97
C LEU A 384 -16.02 -16.24 1.83
N ASP A 385 -16.75 -15.14 1.76
CA ASP A 385 -17.75 -14.93 0.71
C ASP A 385 -17.17 -14.38 -0.60
N VAL A 386 -15.90 -14.04 -0.64
CA VAL A 386 -15.20 -13.42 -1.80
C VAL A 386 -15.40 -14.21 -3.09
N LEU A 387 -15.50 -15.53 -3.02
CA LEU A 387 -15.66 -16.36 -4.21
C LEU A 387 -17.04 -16.25 -4.86
N TYR A 388 -18.08 -15.94 -4.09
CA TYR A 388 -19.46 -16.14 -4.51
C TYR A 388 -20.37 -14.94 -4.37
N THR A 389 -19.99 -14.00 -3.51
CA THR A 389 -20.71 -12.73 -3.33
C THR A 389 -19.73 -11.56 -3.35
N PRO A 390 -18.96 -11.40 -4.44
CA PRO A 390 -17.88 -10.43 -4.49
C PRO A 390 -18.35 -8.98 -4.31
N GLN A 391 -19.58 -8.68 -4.74
CA GLN A 391 -20.08 -7.30 -4.79
C GLN A 391 -20.35 -6.67 -3.42
N ASN A 392 -20.78 -7.44 -2.41
CA ASN A 392 -21.24 -6.88 -1.14
C ASN A 392 -20.29 -7.13 0.03
N ASN A 393 -19.67 -8.30 0.10
CA ASN A 393 -18.94 -8.71 1.30
C ASN A 393 -17.44 -8.42 1.22
N ALA A 394 -16.81 -8.53 0.06
CA ALA A 394 -15.40 -8.20 -0.08
C ALA A 394 -15.12 -6.71 0.15
N MET A 395 -15.99 -5.85 -0.37
CA MET A 395 -15.89 -4.40 -0.15
C MET A 395 -16.04 -4.05 1.31
N LYS A 396 -17.06 -4.61 1.97
CA LYS A 396 -17.25 -4.43 3.41
C LYS A 396 -16.04 -4.93 4.20
N ALA A 397 -15.44 -6.03 3.78
CA ALA A 397 -14.26 -6.57 4.41
C ALA A 397 -13.02 -5.68 4.28
N VAL A 398 -12.77 -5.13 3.09
CA VAL A 398 -11.67 -4.17 2.89
C VAL A 398 -11.90 -2.90 3.72
N ASP A 399 -13.13 -2.44 3.79
CA ASP A 399 -13.47 -1.22 4.51
C ASP A 399 -13.45 -1.42 6.03
N ASP A 400 -13.96 -2.55 6.55
CA ASP A 400 -13.87 -2.89 7.97
C ASP A 400 -12.42 -3.11 8.44
N MET A 401 -11.49 -3.31 7.51
CA MET A 401 -10.06 -3.42 7.80
C MET A 401 -9.45 -2.10 8.24
N PHE A 402 -9.85 -1.01 7.58
CA PHE A 402 -9.36 0.34 7.85
C PHE A 402 -10.21 1.11 8.86
N LEU A 403 -11.41 0.65 9.13
CA LEU A 403 -12.42 1.36 9.87
C LEU A 403 -12.94 0.50 11.02
N HIS A 404 -13.25 1.13 12.13
CA HIS A 404 -13.69 0.44 13.34
C HIS A 404 -14.87 -0.51 13.07
N PRO A 405 -14.88 -1.71 13.67
CA PRO A 405 -15.99 -2.66 13.54
C PRO A 405 -17.32 -1.99 13.92
N GLY A 406 -18.28 -2.00 13.01
CA GLY A 406 -19.63 -1.50 13.24
C GLY A 406 -19.99 -0.17 12.58
N THR A 407 -19.06 0.50 11.88
CA THR A 407 -19.38 1.68 11.08
C THR A 407 -19.70 1.27 9.65
N GLN A 408 -20.93 1.45 9.23
CA GLN A 408 -21.28 1.47 7.80
C GLN A 408 -20.73 2.78 7.19
N LEU A 409 -19.59 2.69 6.58
CA LEU A 409 -18.91 3.85 5.98
C LEU A 409 -19.37 4.19 4.58
N TYR A 410 -20.01 3.25 3.93
CA TYR A 410 -20.47 3.42 2.58
C TYR A 410 -21.99 3.35 2.56
N PRO A 411 -22.66 4.31 1.93
CA PRO A 411 -24.06 4.13 1.57
C PRO A 411 -24.18 2.85 0.72
N PRO A 412 -25.31 2.15 0.77
CA PRO A 412 -25.54 1.03 -0.11
C PRO A 412 -25.24 1.49 -1.54
N LEU A 413 -24.35 0.76 -2.22
CA LEU A 413 -23.88 1.10 -3.55
C LEU A 413 -25.04 0.95 -4.52
N THR A 414 -25.74 2.05 -4.75
CA THR A 414 -26.88 2.13 -5.66
C THR A 414 -26.46 2.31 -7.11
N ASP A 415 -25.20 2.66 -7.34
CA ASP A 415 -24.63 2.88 -8.67
C ASP A 415 -23.33 2.08 -8.82
N GLU A 416 -23.44 0.91 -9.43
CA GLU A 416 -22.34 -0.03 -9.66
C GLU A 416 -21.20 0.58 -10.48
N LEU A 417 -21.51 1.51 -11.38
CA LEU A 417 -20.52 2.18 -12.23
C LEU A 417 -19.67 3.20 -11.45
N ASN A 418 -20.10 3.57 -10.26
CA ASN A 418 -19.41 4.56 -9.44
C ASN A 418 -18.41 3.93 -8.46
N ASN A 419 -18.40 2.62 -8.30
CA ASN A 419 -17.47 1.95 -7.42
C ASN A 419 -16.44 1.12 -8.21
N TYR A 420 -15.20 1.59 -8.28
CA TYR A 420 -14.17 0.92 -9.05
C TYR A 420 -13.75 -0.44 -8.45
N LYS A 421 -13.78 -0.61 -7.13
CA LYS A 421 -13.52 -1.90 -6.49
C LYS A 421 -14.59 -2.92 -6.87
N GLN A 422 -15.86 -2.51 -6.92
CA GLN A 422 -16.92 -3.35 -7.48
C GLN A 422 -16.70 -3.66 -8.95
N TRP A 423 -16.23 -2.70 -9.73
CA TRP A 423 -15.93 -2.94 -11.13
C TRP A 423 -14.84 -4.00 -11.33
N ARG A 424 -13.82 -4.01 -10.50
CA ARG A 424 -12.80 -5.08 -10.47
C ARG A 424 -13.44 -6.47 -10.28
N TRP A 425 -14.46 -6.57 -9.43
CA TRP A 425 -15.15 -7.81 -9.13
C TRP A 425 -16.21 -8.17 -10.17
N GLN A 426 -16.93 -7.21 -10.73
CA GLN A 426 -18.01 -7.40 -11.68
C GLN A 426 -17.55 -8.03 -12.99
N ASN A 427 -16.40 -7.66 -13.49
CA ASN A 427 -15.84 -8.21 -14.72
C ASN A 427 -15.34 -9.65 -14.59
N LYS A 428 -15.37 -10.18 -13.38
CA LYS A 428 -15.00 -11.56 -13.07
C LYS A 428 -16.27 -12.33 -12.73
N THR A 429 -16.97 -12.76 -13.77
CA THR A 429 -18.11 -13.66 -13.58
C THR A 429 -17.64 -14.87 -12.79
N VAL A 430 -18.31 -15.16 -11.68
CA VAL A 430 -18.17 -16.40 -10.89
C VAL A 430 -18.66 -17.60 -11.73
N SER A 431 -18.21 -17.67 -12.97
CA SER A 431 -18.56 -18.72 -13.91
C SER A 431 -17.69 -19.96 -13.76
N GLN A 432 -16.61 -19.84 -12.99
CA GLN A 432 -15.74 -21.00 -12.78
C GLN A 432 -16.22 -21.81 -11.57
N PRO A 433 -16.31 -23.13 -11.70
CA PRO A 433 -16.61 -24.00 -10.56
C PRO A 433 -15.60 -23.80 -9.43
N ALA A 434 -16.05 -23.83 -8.18
CA ALA A 434 -15.18 -23.77 -7.00
C ALA A 434 -13.97 -24.73 -7.09
N GLN A 435 -14.15 -25.85 -7.77
CA GLN A 435 -13.12 -26.86 -8.01
C GLN A 435 -11.92 -26.31 -8.80
N SER A 436 -12.11 -25.34 -9.71
CA SER A 436 -11.00 -24.77 -10.48
C SER A 436 -10.08 -23.93 -9.60
N TYR A 437 -10.65 -23.17 -8.64
CA TYR A 437 -9.86 -22.39 -7.70
C TYR A 437 -9.08 -23.28 -6.74
N ILE A 438 -9.70 -24.35 -6.23
CA ILE A 438 -9.02 -25.33 -5.40
C ILE A 438 -7.88 -26.00 -6.18
N GLN A 439 -8.11 -26.36 -7.44
CA GLN A 439 -7.08 -26.98 -8.28
C GLN A 439 -5.90 -26.03 -8.55
N SER A 440 -6.18 -24.74 -8.77
CA SER A 440 -5.15 -23.72 -8.94
C SER A 440 -4.28 -23.60 -7.69
N LYS A 441 -4.88 -23.53 -6.49
CA LYS A 441 -4.13 -23.51 -5.22
C LYS A 441 -3.28 -24.76 -5.02
N LYS A 442 -3.82 -25.94 -5.33
CA LYS A 442 -3.04 -27.19 -5.32
C LYS A 442 -1.83 -27.14 -6.24
N GLY A 443 -1.96 -26.51 -7.41
CA GLY A 443 -0.84 -26.28 -8.31
C GLY A 443 0.26 -25.44 -7.67
N ALA A 444 -0.09 -24.34 -6.99
CA ALA A 444 0.86 -23.52 -6.26
C ALA A 444 1.53 -24.28 -5.11
N VAL A 445 0.77 -25.02 -4.31
CA VAL A 445 1.32 -25.88 -3.23
C VAL A 445 2.31 -26.90 -3.79
N ALA A 446 1.96 -27.60 -4.86
CA ALA A 446 2.83 -28.60 -5.48
C ALA A 446 4.12 -27.97 -6.04
N TRP A 447 4.04 -26.78 -6.63
CA TRP A 447 5.20 -26.06 -7.12
C TRP A 447 6.15 -25.69 -5.97
N VAL A 448 5.64 -25.09 -4.90
CA VAL A 448 6.45 -24.69 -3.74
C VAL A 448 7.08 -25.91 -3.08
N ALA A 449 6.33 -26.99 -2.88
CA ALA A 449 6.83 -28.23 -2.31
C ALA A 449 8.00 -28.83 -3.12
N ARG A 450 8.00 -28.66 -4.45
CA ARG A 450 9.07 -29.10 -5.34
C ARG A 450 10.32 -28.22 -5.23
N VAL A 451 10.16 -26.87 -5.16
CA VAL A 451 11.32 -25.97 -5.20
C VAL A 451 11.95 -25.69 -3.84
N LEU A 452 11.21 -25.77 -2.75
CA LEU A 452 11.71 -25.48 -1.41
C LEU A 452 12.93 -26.32 -1.00
N PRO A 453 12.99 -27.66 -1.23
CA PRO A 453 14.19 -28.44 -0.99
C PRO A 453 15.40 -27.97 -1.83
N GLU A 454 15.16 -27.62 -3.09
CA GLU A 454 16.19 -27.11 -3.98
C GLU A 454 16.72 -25.74 -3.50
N VAL A 455 15.83 -24.83 -3.07
CA VAL A 455 16.19 -23.54 -2.47
C VAL A 455 17.07 -23.74 -1.23
N ARG A 456 16.72 -24.66 -0.33
CA ARG A 456 17.49 -24.94 0.88
C ARG A 456 18.93 -25.41 0.57
N ILE A 457 19.11 -26.16 -0.51
CA ILE A 457 20.43 -26.64 -0.95
C ILE A 457 21.21 -25.49 -1.59
N LEU A 458 20.61 -24.81 -2.56
CA LEU A 458 21.30 -23.77 -3.33
C LEU A 458 21.62 -22.53 -2.48
N ALA A 459 20.76 -22.16 -1.56
CA ALA A 459 20.97 -21.03 -0.67
C ALA A 459 22.17 -21.20 0.27
N GLN A 460 22.68 -22.43 0.49
CA GLN A 460 23.92 -22.63 1.25
C GLN A 460 25.14 -21.97 0.61
N GLN A 461 25.08 -21.64 -0.65
CA GLN A 461 26.14 -20.94 -1.39
C GLN A 461 26.13 -19.43 -1.18
N LEU A 462 25.10 -18.89 -0.51
CA LEU A 462 24.94 -17.47 -0.22
C LEU A 462 25.51 -17.11 1.15
N LEU A 463 25.71 -15.80 1.36
CA LEU A 463 26.01 -15.28 2.70
C LEU A 463 24.86 -15.61 3.69
N PRO A 464 25.14 -15.78 4.98
CA PRO A 464 24.14 -16.23 5.97
C PRO A 464 22.82 -15.45 5.91
N ALA A 465 22.87 -14.11 5.93
CA ALA A 465 21.68 -13.28 5.89
C ALA A 465 20.85 -13.46 4.59
N HIS A 466 21.53 -13.64 3.46
CA HIS A 466 20.87 -13.88 2.16
C HIS A 466 20.27 -15.29 2.10
N ARG A 467 21.00 -16.28 2.62
CA ARG A 467 20.49 -17.65 2.76
C ARG A 467 19.22 -17.68 3.59
N ASP A 468 19.26 -17.03 4.74
CA ASP A 468 18.15 -17.01 5.67
C ASP A 468 16.92 -16.31 5.05
N LEU A 469 17.10 -15.21 4.29
CA LEU A 469 16.04 -14.57 3.53
C LEU A 469 15.40 -15.54 2.52
N PHE A 470 16.21 -16.24 1.71
CA PHE A 470 15.68 -17.18 0.72
C PHE A 470 14.92 -18.32 1.39
N VAL A 471 15.55 -19.02 2.32
CA VAL A 471 14.94 -20.20 2.97
C VAL A 471 13.66 -19.79 3.69
N HIS A 472 13.73 -18.75 4.51
CA HIS A 472 12.58 -18.27 5.27
C HIS A 472 11.43 -17.79 4.37
N GLY A 473 11.76 -17.02 3.32
CA GLY A 473 10.76 -16.53 2.36
C GLY A 473 9.99 -17.65 1.66
N TYR A 474 10.69 -18.72 1.24
CA TYR A 474 10.03 -19.87 0.61
C TYR A 474 9.30 -20.77 1.61
N GLU A 475 9.75 -20.87 2.86
CA GLU A 475 9.00 -21.54 3.92
C GLU A 475 7.69 -20.82 4.24
N LEU A 476 7.71 -19.49 4.25
CA LEU A 476 6.50 -18.68 4.40
C LEU A 476 5.59 -18.79 3.18
N LEU A 477 6.14 -18.83 1.98
CA LEU A 477 5.35 -19.05 0.77
C LEU A 477 4.67 -20.44 0.75
N ASP A 478 5.35 -21.47 1.24
CA ASP A 478 4.76 -22.81 1.42
C ASP A 478 3.59 -22.77 2.40
N ALA A 479 3.76 -22.10 3.54
CA ALA A 479 2.69 -21.95 4.53
C ALA A 479 1.51 -21.13 3.96
N ALA A 480 1.79 -20.04 3.23
CA ALA A 480 0.77 -19.23 2.58
C ALA A 480 0.00 -20.03 1.52
N ALA A 481 0.68 -20.77 0.67
CA ALA A 481 0.05 -21.61 -0.38
C ALA A 481 -0.87 -22.67 0.21
N LYS A 482 -0.40 -23.43 1.21
CA LYS A 482 -1.21 -24.43 1.93
C LYS A 482 -2.39 -23.79 2.66
N GLY A 483 -2.18 -22.65 3.31
CA GLY A 483 -3.24 -21.91 3.97
C GLY A 483 -4.32 -21.45 2.98
N MET A 484 -3.91 -20.97 1.81
CA MET A 484 -4.85 -20.54 0.76
C MET A 484 -5.61 -21.70 0.11
N GLU A 485 -5.01 -22.87 -0.02
CA GLU A 485 -5.76 -24.08 -0.42
C GLU A 485 -6.89 -24.37 0.57
N LEU A 486 -6.60 -24.36 1.87
CA LEU A 486 -7.60 -24.56 2.93
C LEU A 486 -8.64 -23.43 2.97
N PHE A 487 -8.22 -22.20 2.76
CA PHE A 487 -9.12 -21.04 2.71
C PHE A 487 -10.15 -21.18 1.58
N VAL A 488 -9.71 -21.51 0.37
CA VAL A 488 -10.59 -21.69 -0.78
C VAL A 488 -11.50 -22.90 -0.60
N GLU A 489 -11.03 -23.97 0.04
CA GLU A 489 -11.86 -25.11 0.40
C GLU A 489 -12.96 -24.71 1.40
N ALA A 490 -12.63 -23.91 2.42
CA ALA A 490 -13.59 -23.37 3.38
C ALA A 490 -14.61 -22.45 2.71
N ALA A 491 -14.19 -21.59 1.80
CA ALA A 491 -15.08 -20.69 1.06
C ALA A 491 -16.04 -21.47 0.15
N ALA A 492 -15.56 -22.48 -0.55
CA ALA A 492 -16.40 -23.37 -1.37
C ALA A 492 -17.44 -24.13 -0.52
N LEU A 493 -17.01 -24.61 0.64
CA LEU A 493 -17.89 -25.28 1.59
C LEU A 493 -18.94 -24.33 2.15
N HIS A 494 -18.55 -23.11 2.50
CA HIS A 494 -19.47 -22.07 2.97
C HIS A 494 -20.54 -21.74 1.92
N TYR A 495 -20.16 -21.59 0.66
CA TYR A 495 -21.12 -21.39 -0.41
C TYR A 495 -22.12 -22.55 -0.55
N GLN A 496 -21.62 -23.79 -0.55
CA GLN A 496 -22.47 -24.97 -0.65
C GLN A 496 -23.47 -25.08 0.50
N TRP A 497 -23.09 -24.65 1.68
CA TRP A 497 -23.91 -24.69 2.88
C TRP A 497 -24.87 -23.50 2.99
N ALA A 498 -24.35 -22.28 2.91
CA ALA A 498 -25.11 -21.06 3.21
C ALA A 498 -25.94 -20.57 2.00
N HIS A 499 -25.39 -20.67 0.79
CA HIS A 499 -26.00 -20.11 -0.42
C HIS A 499 -26.69 -21.18 -1.29
N ALA A 500 -25.97 -22.17 -1.74
CA ALA A 500 -26.52 -23.22 -2.60
C ALA A 500 -27.37 -24.25 -1.86
N LYS A 501 -27.23 -24.34 -0.52
CA LYS A 501 -27.96 -25.29 0.35
C LYS A 501 -27.88 -26.77 -0.11
N THR A 502 -26.72 -27.11 -0.72
CA THR A 502 -26.48 -28.47 -1.25
C THR A 502 -25.97 -29.44 -0.19
N ILE A 503 -25.59 -28.95 0.97
CA ILE A 503 -25.16 -29.75 2.13
C ILE A 503 -25.91 -29.31 3.38
N ASN A 504 -26.17 -30.29 4.29
CA ASN A 504 -26.83 -30.02 5.56
C ASN A 504 -25.85 -29.54 6.65
N ASP A 505 -26.40 -28.99 7.75
CA ASP A 505 -25.64 -28.43 8.87
C ASP A 505 -24.63 -29.43 9.47
N ARG A 506 -25.02 -30.69 9.64
CA ARG A 506 -24.15 -31.71 10.23
C ARG A 506 -22.92 -31.99 9.36
N ARG A 507 -23.10 -32.05 8.03
CA ARG A 507 -22.02 -32.29 7.09
C ARG A 507 -21.11 -31.06 7.02
N ALA A 508 -21.71 -29.84 6.95
CA ALA A 508 -20.97 -28.59 6.95
C ALA A 508 -20.10 -28.47 8.20
N ARG A 509 -20.69 -28.68 9.39
CA ARG A 509 -19.97 -28.60 10.66
C ARG A 509 -18.77 -29.53 10.70
N LYS A 510 -18.97 -30.83 10.41
CA LYS A 510 -17.87 -31.80 10.38
C LYS A 510 -16.74 -31.38 9.44
N SER A 511 -17.07 -30.76 8.30
CA SER A 511 -16.07 -30.32 7.33
C SER A 511 -15.34 -29.07 7.80
N PHE A 512 -16.02 -28.09 8.40
CA PHE A 512 -15.40 -26.91 8.99
C PHE A 512 -14.46 -27.27 10.15
N ASP A 513 -14.89 -28.17 11.05
CA ASP A 513 -14.05 -28.65 12.15
C ASP A 513 -12.76 -29.33 11.63
N ARG A 514 -12.86 -30.10 10.53
CA ARG A 514 -11.68 -30.69 9.87
C ARG A 514 -10.75 -29.64 9.30
N ILE A 515 -11.29 -28.64 8.58
CA ILE A 515 -10.48 -27.56 7.99
C ILE A 515 -9.82 -26.72 9.09
N ALA A 516 -10.55 -26.41 10.17
CA ALA A 516 -10.01 -25.69 11.31
C ALA A 516 -8.84 -26.44 11.98
N ALA A 517 -8.98 -27.75 12.17
CA ALA A 517 -7.90 -28.58 12.69
C ALA A 517 -6.66 -28.58 11.78
N GLN A 518 -6.86 -28.60 10.46
CA GLN A 518 -5.77 -28.48 9.49
C GLN A 518 -5.08 -27.12 9.55
N PHE A 519 -5.83 -26.01 9.70
CA PHE A 519 -5.26 -24.69 9.92
C PHE A 519 -4.40 -24.62 11.19
N ARG A 520 -4.87 -25.19 12.30
CA ARG A 520 -4.07 -25.23 13.54
C ARG A 520 -2.79 -26.02 13.38
N THR A 521 -2.87 -27.17 12.69
CA THR A 521 -1.68 -28.00 12.39
C THR A 521 -0.69 -27.21 11.54
N LEU A 522 -1.17 -26.54 10.49
CA LEU A 522 -0.34 -25.71 9.62
C LEU A 522 0.29 -24.54 10.40
N ALA A 523 -0.52 -23.82 11.19
CA ALA A 523 -0.07 -22.67 11.97
C ALA A 523 1.07 -23.01 12.97
N ASN A 524 1.06 -24.22 13.52
CA ASN A 524 2.13 -24.68 14.43
C ASN A 524 3.48 -24.85 13.72
N GLY A 525 3.49 -25.09 12.41
CA GLY A 525 4.68 -25.22 11.59
C GLY A 525 5.14 -23.92 10.93
N VAL A 526 4.36 -22.83 11.04
CA VAL A 526 4.71 -21.54 10.42
C VAL A 526 5.88 -20.89 11.16
N PRO A 527 6.96 -20.53 10.47
CA PRO A 527 8.05 -19.76 11.08
C PRO A 527 7.56 -18.41 11.63
N LYS A 528 8.19 -17.93 12.72
CA LYS A 528 7.89 -16.60 13.24
C LYS A 528 8.18 -15.54 12.16
N ASN A 529 7.22 -14.68 11.89
CA ASN A 529 7.33 -13.67 10.83
C ASN A 529 6.49 -12.43 11.16
N PRO A 530 6.83 -11.26 10.58
CA PRO A 530 6.09 -10.02 10.80
C PRO A 530 4.70 -10.01 10.16
N LEU A 531 4.41 -10.93 9.23
CA LEU A 531 3.15 -11.00 8.49
C LEU A 531 2.02 -11.71 9.27
N LEU A 532 2.28 -12.13 10.51
CA LEU A 532 1.30 -12.72 11.42
C LEU A 532 0.54 -13.93 10.84
N TYR A 533 1.17 -14.75 10.01
CA TYR A 533 0.51 -15.88 9.36
C TYR A 533 -0.03 -16.90 10.38
N LYS A 534 0.77 -17.22 11.40
CA LYS A 534 0.35 -18.14 12.46
C LYS A 534 -0.89 -17.64 13.18
N GLU A 535 -0.86 -16.40 13.64
CA GLU A 535 -1.92 -15.76 14.41
C GLU A 535 -3.21 -15.67 13.59
N ARG A 536 -3.11 -15.30 12.32
CA ARG A 536 -4.25 -15.19 11.41
C ARG A 536 -4.85 -16.55 11.06
N MET A 537 -4.06 -17.58 10.84
CA MET A 537 -4.52 -18.93 10.59
C MET A 537 -5.23 -19.52 11.82
N ILE A 538 -4.73 -19.25 13.03
CA ILE A 538 -5.40 -19.67 14.28
C ILE A 538 -6.74 -18.93 14.41
N ALA A 539 -6.75 -17.59 14.24
CA ALA A 539 -7.99 -16.83 14.31
C ALA A 539 -9.03 -17.30 13.27
N PHE A 540 -8.57 -17.69 12.07
CA PHE A 540 -9.45 -18.23 11.05
C PHE A 540 -10.02 -19.61 11.46
N ALA A 541 -9.22 -20.48 12.07
CA ALA A 541 -9.68 -21.75 12.60
C ALA A 541 -10.73 -21.54 13.71
N ASP A 542 -10.48 -20.61 14.64
CA ASP A 542 -11.42 -20.25 15.70
C ASP A 542 -12.75 -19.76 15.14
N PHE A 543 -12.70 -18.94 14.09
CA PHE A 543 -13.90 -18.46 13.40
C PHE A 543 -14.72 -19.60 12.79
N LEU A 544 -14.08 -20.55 12.10
CA LEU A 544 -14.77 -21.69 11.50
C LEU A 544 -15.46 -22.57 12.55
N GLU A 545 -14.85 -22.75 13.72
CA GLU A 545 -15.37 -23.59 14.79
C GLU A 545 -16.47 -22.91 15.62
N HIS A 546 -16.34 -21.60 15.88
CA HIS A 546 -17.16 -20.94 16.89
C HIS A 546 -18.11 -19.89 16.34
N ASP A 547 -17.63 -19.01 15.46
CA ASP A 547 -18.39 -17.83 15.02
C ASP A 547 -19.26 -18.11 13.81
N LEU A 548 -18.76 -18.83 12.81
CA LEU A 548 -19.50 -19.11 11.59
C LEU A 548 -20.83 -19.84 11.84
N PRO A 549 -20.90 -20.89 12.71
CA PRO A 549 -22.17 -21.54 13.05
C PRO A 549 -23.15 -20.61 13.79
N ARG A 550 -22.64 -19.63 14.54
CA ARG A 550 -23.47 -18.66 15.27
C ARG A 550 -24.07 -17.63 14.33
N ILE A 551 -23.26 -17.06 13.41
CA ILE A 551 -23.70 -16.06 12.45
C ILE A 551 -24.77 -16.62 11.53
N SER A 552 -24.60 -17.84 11.04
CA SER A 552 -25.58 -18.48 10.16
C SER A 552 -26.94 -18.74 10.81
N ARG A 553 -26.99 -18.90 12.15
CA ARG A 553 -28.27 -19.01 12.90
C ARG A 553 -28.99 -17.68 13.00
N LEU A 554 -28.25 -16.56 13.01
CA LEU A 554 -28.83 -15.21 13.08
C LEU A 554 -29.33 -14.72 11.71
N GLN A 555 -28.87 -15.33 10.62
CA GLN A 555 -29.28 -14.98 9.26
C GLN A 555 -30.45 -15.82 8.73
N ARG A 556 -30.88 -16.84 9.45
CA ARG A 556 -32.07 -17.67 9.20
C ARG A 556 -33.28 -17.15 9.95
#